data_210323d56fb5493e89b83cf086b24079
#
_entry.id   210323d56fb5493e89b83cf086b24079
#
_cell.length_a   1.000
_cell.length_b   1.000
_cell.length_c   1.000
_cell.angle_alpha   90.00
_cell.angle_beta   90.00
_cell.angle_gamma   90.00
#
_symmetry.space_group_name_H-M   'P 1'
#
loop_
_entity.id
_entity.type
_entity.pdbx_description
1 polymer ?
#
loop_
_entity_poly.entity_id
_entity_poly.type
_entity_poly.pdbx_seq_one_letter_code
_entity_poly.pdbx_strand_id
1 'polypeptide(L)'
;LTVLDLFFHTNIPPLYIPKENSCKLLIYIDYLVVKSTLFFHKTGVTMINTVKFPMTVNKEVEIVDSCMGTSKTTYMLRWIDSQPNKKFIFVSPLLTEVEEGGRIHKDLNNVVFEVPTNEEGTKSESFLTLLQQGCNVACTHSLYLCMTDKHLKEISKQGYIVIIDEEIDIIGGFDKYSENDLAWLLERQDICIDDKDGMVSWIGDREKLQPNHRYYDFLQYCDSKSLYSTRRSSTMMVTQLPIRLFEVADRVIILTYMFSGNVLDCFLRLKGFEVRQFDEISCDVLDKDKLRKLITLVPPSKKLMDYSMSSTWWAEANGEQIKHVKNYIETTAKKYGMLADDVLWTLPKARAVKTSNNGKIIVKPKGYTKDSNSAPCYLSSNTRATNIYAYKKAMIHCYNRHPIQSVKSYLQDYGCPVDINV
;
A
#
# COMPACT_ATOMS: atom_id res chain seq x y z
N LEU A 1 15.23 -9.59 -10.45
CA LEU A 1 15.42 -10.90 -9.79
C LEU A 1 14.41 -11.00 -8.65
N THR A 2 13.35 -11.81 -8.79
CA THR A 2 12.44 -12.10 -7.69
C THR A 2 13.23 -12.81 -6.58
N VAL A 3 12.72 -12.75 -5.33
CA VAL A 3 13.32 -13.52 -4.21
C VAL A 3 13.50 -15.00 -4.59
N LEU A 4 12.63 -15.54 -5.46
CA LEU A 4 12.79 -16.86 -6.05
C LEU A 4 14.03 -16.96 -6.97
N ASP A 5 14.35 -15.94 -7.78
CA ASP A 5 15.52 -15.98 -8.66
C ASP A 5 16.83 -15.92 -7.90
N LEU A 6 16.86 -15.25 -6.73
CA LEU A 6 18.01 -15.31 -5.79
C LEU A 6 18.18 -16.71 -5.18
N PHE A 7 17.10 -17.52 -5.10
CA PHE A 7 17.16 -18.90 -4.62
C PHE A 7 17.76 -19.90 -5.63
N PHE A 8 17.75 -19.55 -6.94
CA PHE A 8 18.13 -20.53 -7.98
C PHE A 8 19.60 -20.41 -8.45
N HIS A 9 20.32 -19.35 -8.11
CA HIS A 9 21.66 -19.09 -8.64
C HIS A 9 22.83 -19.10 -7.64
N THR A 10 22.59 -19.45 -6.38
CA THR A 10 23.69 -19.54 -5.42
C THR A 10 23.91 -20.99 -4.93
N ASN A 11 24.94 -21.64 -5.45
CA ASN A 11 25.53 -22.83 -4.85
C ASN A 11 26.30 -22.40 -3.57
N ILE A 12 25.60 -22.25 -2.44
CA ILE A 12 26.22 -22.00 -1.14
C ILE A 12 25.85 -23.15 -0.21
N PRO A 13 26.84 -23.84 0.39
CA PRO A 13 26.60 -24.88 1.38
C PRO A 13 26.01 -24.27 2.67
N PRO A 14 25.23 -25.02 3.46
CA PRO A 14 24.62 -24.53 4.69
C PRO A 14 25.66 -24.19 5.74
N LEU A 15 25.72 -22.93 6.16
CA LEU A 15 26.56 -22.45 7.24
C LEU A 15 25.86 -22.69 8.59
N TYR A 16 26.64 -23.28 9.49
CA TYR A 16 26.30 -23.53 10.90
C TYR A 16 26.36 -22.19 11.68
N ILE A 17 25.32 -21.85 12.43
CA ILE A 17 25.26 -20.63 13.25
C ILE A 17 25.68 -20.99 14.70
N PRO A 18 26.69 -20.34 15.27
CA PRO A 18 27.00 -20.47 16.68
C PRO A 18 25.92 -19.81 17.56
N LYS A 19 25.72 -20.37 18.75
CA LYS A 19 24.62 -20.04 19.69
C LYS A 19 24.74 -18.71 20.44
N GLU A 20 25.64 -17.82 20.13
CA GLU A 20 25.84 -16.60 20.91
C GLU A 20 25.69 -15.34 20.08
N ASN A 21 24.84 -14.44 20.61
CA ASN A 21 24.46 -13.08 20.15
C ASN A 21 23.32 -12.98 19.12
N SER A 22 22.12 -12.92 19.67
CA SER A 22 20.89 -12.66 18.95
C SER A 22 20.83 -11.23 18.43
N CYS A 23 21.21 -10.99 17.18
CA CYS A 23 20.75 -9.83 16.45
C CYS A 23 19.44 -10.18 15.76
N LYS A 24 18.38 -9.50 16.15
CA LYS A 24 17.01 -9.70 15.64
C LYS A 24 16.87 -8.92 14.33
N LEU A 25 16.75 -9.60 13.21
CA LEU A 25 16.46 -8.96 11.94
C LEU A 25 15.19 -9.56 11.31
N LEU A 26 14.15 -8.78 11.31
CA LEU A 26 12.97 -9.03 10.49
C LEU A 26 13.20 -8.42 9.12
N ILE A 27 13.36 -9.25 8.08
CA ILE A 27 13.38 -8.75 6.73
C ILE A 27 11.97 -8.81 6.20
N TYR A 28 11.40 -7.64 6.06
CA TYR A 28 10.22 -7.41 5.24
C TYR A 28 10.66 -7.28 3.79
N ILE A 29 10.24 -8.23 2.96
CA ILE A 29 10.18 -8.02 1.53
C ILE A 29 8.72 -7.67 1.25
N ASP A 30 8.41 -6.38 1.33
CA ASP A 30 7.11 -5.87 0.96
C ASP A 30 7.02 -5.79 -0.56
N TYR A 31 6.37 -6.79 -1.15
CA TYR A 31 5.68 -6.60 -2.41
C TYR A 31 4.23 -6.27 -2.11
N LEU A 32 3.94 -4.98 -2.12
CA LEU A 32 2.61 -4.44 -1.97
C LEU A 32 1.81 -4.57 -3.24
N VAL A 33 0.83 -5.43 -3.23
CA VAL A 33 -0.42 -5.13 -3.92
C VAL A 33 -1.56 -5.41 -2.95
N VAL A 34 -1.99 -4.34 -2.32
CA VAL A 34 -3.25 -4.33 -1.59
C VAL A 34 -4.37 -4.57 -2.61
N LYS A 35 -5.23 -5.57 -2.37
CA LYS A 35 -6.61 -5.38 -2.77
C LYS A 35 -7.10 -4.18 -1.96
N SER A 36 -6.94 -3.00 -2.50
CA SER A 36 -7.73 -1.86 -2.10
C SER A 36 -9.17 -2.21 -2.46
N THR A 37 -9.87 -2.88 -1.54
CA THR A 37 -11.29 -2.68 -1.47
C THR A 37 -11.41 -1.22 -1.11
N LEU A 38 -11.43 -0.37 -2.12
CA LEU A 38 -11.76 1.03 -1.99
C LEU A 38 -13.10 1.05 -1.26
N PHE A 39 -13.03 1.42 0.01
CA PHE A 39 -14.21 1.69 0.82
C PHE A 39 -14.90 2.95 0.28
N PHE A 40 -15.47 2.87 -0.92
CA PHE A 40 -16.51 3.77 -1.36
C PHE A 40 -17.85 3.28 -0.83
N HIS A 41 -17.95 3.07 0.49
CA HIS A 41 -19.22 2.82 1.12
C HIS A 41 -19.71 4.11 1.79
N LYS A 42 -20.72 4.69 1.16
CA LYS A 42 -21.70 5.61 1.75
C LYS A 42 -21.25 7.03 2.15
N THR A 43 -20.34 7.65 1.45
CA THR A 43 -20.33 9.12 1.44
C THR A 43 -20.67 9.57 0.02
N GLY A 44 -21.76 10.31 -0.13
CA GLY A 44 -22.15 10.87 -1.41
C GLY A 44 -20.97 11.67 -1.98
N VAL A 45 -20.35 11.14 -3.01
CA VAL A 45 -19.35 11.87 -3.79
C VAL A 45 -20.11 12.96 -4.52
N THR A 46 -20.14 14.14 -3.92
CA THR A 46 -20.66 15.34 -4.57
C THR A 46 -19.80 15.58 -5.81
N MET A 47 -20.46 15.73 -6.96
CA MET A 47 -19.82 15.99 -8.24
C MET A 47 -18.74 17.06 -8.09
N ILE A 48 -17.50 16.68 -8.47
CA ILE A 48 -16.38 17.62 -8.55
C ILE A 48 -16.65 18.51 -9.76
N ASN A 49 -17.39 19.59 -9.55
CA ASN A 49 -17.42 20.67 -10.50
C ASN A 49 -16.00 21.22 -10.62
N THR A 50 -15.47 21.22 -11.82
CA THR A 50 -14.15 21.77 -12.16
C THR A 50 -14.15 23.28 -11.93
N VAL A 51 -14.02 23.70 -10.68
CA VAL A 51 -13.75 25.09 -10.37
C VAL A 51 -12.30 25.37 -10.78
N LYS A 52 -12.11 26.17 -11.81
CA LYS A 52 -10.79 26.70 -12.19
C LYS A 52 -10.32 27.62 -11.09
N PHE A 53 -9.49 27.10 -10.19
CA PHE A 53 -8.73 27.94 -9.28
C PHE A 53 -7.42 28.32 -9.95
N PRO A 54 -6.93 29.56 -9.83
CA PRO A 54 -5.56 29.91 -10.11
C PRO A 54 -4.69 29.37 -8.96
N MET A 55 -4.40 28.07 -9.02
CA MET A 55 -3.52 27.41 -8.05
C MET A 55 -2.17 27.21 -8.72
N THR A 56 -1.10 27.57 -8.01
CA THR A 56 0.21 27.05 -8.34
C THR A 56 0.16 25.55 -8.24
N VAL A 57 0.36 24.89 -9.39
CA VAL A 57 0.32 23.43 -9.45
C VAL A 57 1.72 22.95 -9.13
N ASN A 58 1.88 22.29 -7.96
CA ASN A 58 3.13 21.61 -7.65
C ASN A 58 3.25 20.36 -8.53
N LYS A 59 4.37 20.23 -9.22
CA LYS A 59 4.73 19.06 -10.04
C LYS A 59 6.02 18.40 -9.55
N GLU A 60 6.36 18.61 -8.30
CA GLU A 60 7.54 18.03 -7.68
C GLU A 60 7.13 17.20 -6.46
N VAL A 61 7.75 16.03 -6.31
CA VAL A 61 7.62 15.18 -5.14
C VAL A 61 9.01 14.81 -4.65
N GLU A 62 9.23 15.00 -3.37
CA GLU A 62 10.50 14.71 -2.71
C GLU A 62 10.43 13.36 -1.99
N ILE A 63 11.48 12.56 -2.10
CA ILE A 63 11.49 11.18 -1.61
C ILE A 63 12.62 10.99 -0.60
N VAL A 64 12.29 10.41 0.55
CA VAL A 64 13.26 9.81 1.47
C VAL A 64 13.24 8.31 1.24
N ASP A 65 14.02 7.84 0.27
CA ASP A 65 14.15 6.41 -0.03
C ASP A 65 15.28 5.79 0.81
N SER A 66 14.91 5.13 1.89
CA SER A 66 15.86 4.49 2.78
C SER A 66 15.29 3.20 3.37
N CYS A 67 16.18 2.25 3.72
CA CYS A 67 15.78 0.96 4.27
C CYS A 67 14.85 1.10 5.48
N MET A 68 14.06 0.07 5.76
CA MET A 68 13.31 0.00 7.01
C MET A 68 14.26 -0.02 8.22
N GLY A 69 13.84 0.60 9.33
CA GLY A 69 14.66 0.68 10.54
C GLY A 69 15.81 1.70 10.50
N THR A 70 15.86 2.57 9.47
CA THR A 70 16.82 3.67 9.37
C THR A 70 16.32 4.98 9.99
N SER A 71 15.34 4.89 10.86
CA SER A 71 14.81 6.03 11.63
C SER A 71 14.22 7.17 10.78
N LYS A 72 13.78 6.92 9.52
CA LYS A 72 13.20 7.91 8.61
C LYS A 72 12.19 8.83 9.30
N THR A 73 11.16 8.22 9.89
CA THR A 73 10.08 8.95 10.57
C THR A 73 10.61 9.79 11.73
N THR A 74 11.56 9.27 12.52
CA THR A 74 12.19 10.03 13.63
C THR A 74 12.94 11.25 13.13
N TYR A 75 13.74 11.11 12.08
CA TYR A 75 14.47 12.25 11.50
C TYR A 75 13.51 13.25 10.86
N MET A 76 12.46 12.79 10.20
CA MET A 76 11.42 13.66 9.65
C MET A 76 10.69 14.43 10.74
N LEU A 77 10.30 13.80 11.85
CA LEU A 77 9.67 14.50 12.97
C LEU A 77 10.59 15.56 13.57
N ARG A 78 11.89 15.29 13.72
CA ARG A 78 12.87 16.30 14.16
C ARG A 78 12.99 17.45 13.18
N TRP A 79 12.96 17.17 11.87
CA TRP A 79 12.96 18.20 10.84
C TRP A 79 11.70 19.06 10.91
N ILE A 80 10.52 18.48 11.08
CA ILE A 80 9.25 19.18 11.30
C ILE A 80 9.37 20.10 12.53
N ASP A 81 9.84 19.55 13.66
CA ASP A 81 9.95 20.28 14.93
C ASP A 81 10.92 21.47 14.87
N SER A 82 11.86 21.45 13.93
CA SER A 82 12.77 22.57 13.66
C SER A 82 12.14 23.72 12.86
N GLN A 83 10.90 23.54 12.37
CA GLN A 83 10.23 24.50 11.48
C GLN A 83 8.84 24.96 12.00
N PRO A 84 8.76 25.58 13.18
CA PRO A 84 7.49 25.91 13.85
C PRO A 84 6.61 26.92 13.08
N ASN A 85 7.16 27.61 12.09
CA ASN A 85 6.44 28.59 11.27
C ASN A 85 5.82 28.00 9.99
N LYS A 86 6.03 26.70 9.75
CA LYS A 86 5.44 25.99 8.60
C LYS A 86 4.19 25.24 9.02
N LYS A 87 3.34 24.93 8.05
CA LYS A 87 2.12 24.13 8.25
C LYS A 87 2.28 22.76 7.63
N PHE A 88 1.92 21.76 8.40
CA PHE A 88 2.15 20.37 8.01
C PHE A 88 0.86 19.55 8.02
N ILE A 89 0.75 18.62 7.07
CA ILE A 89 -0.15 17.48 7.13
C ILE A 89 0.72 16.23 7.17
N PHE A 90 0.64 15.47 8.26
CA PHE A 90 1.36 14.20 8.40
C PHE A 90 0.41 13.04 8.18
N VAL A 91 0.73 12.20 7.20
CA VAL A 91 -0.14 11.09 6.73
C VAL A 91 0.56 9.77 7.01
N SER A 92 -0.01 8.94 7.90
CA SER A 92 0.55 7.64 8.29
C SER A 92 -0.42 6.48 7.97
N PRO A 93 0.07 5.28 7.66
CA PRO A 93 -0.78 4.10 7.51
C PRO A 93 -1.39 3.63 8.84
N LEU A 94 -0.80 4.01 9.98
CA LEU A 94 -1.16 3.52 11.31
C LEU A 94 -1.93 4.57 12.12
N LEU A 95 -3.14 4.20 12.53
CA LEU A 95 -3.95 5.03 13.43
C LEU A 95 -3.23 5.29 14.76
N THR A 96 -2.54 4.31 15.31
CA THR A 96 -1.80 4.41 16.58
C THR A 96 -0.63 5.40 16.57
N GLU A 97 -0.16 5.82 15.41
CA GLU A 97 0.87 6.85 15.28
C GLU A 97 0.28 8.26 15.27
N VAL A 98 -0.91 8.39 14.67
CA VAL A 98 -1.57 9.69 14.45
C VAL A 98 -2.57 10.06 15.54
N GLU A 99 -3.13 9.10 16.29
CA GLU A 99 -4.08 9.37 17.37
C GLU A 99 -3.41 10.09 18.55
N GLU A 100 -4.21 10.73 19.39
CA GLU A 100 -3.74 11.42 20.58
C GLU A 100 -2.90 10.48 21.47
N GLY A 101 -1.71 10.94 21.86
CA GLY A 101 -0.74 10.12 22.58
C GLY A 101 0.05 9.14 21.69
N GLY A 102 -0.14 9.17 20.38
CA GLY A 102 0.69 8.47 19.41
C GLY A 102 2.10 9.06 19.30
N ARG A 103 2.93 8.44 18.48
CA ARG A 103 4.34 8.84 18.32
C ARG A 103 4.50 10.28 17.83
N ILE A 104 3.66 10.73 16.91
CA ILE A 104 3.72 12.09 16.37
C ILE A 104 3.59 13.14 17.48
N HIS A 105 2.72 12.90 18.46
CA HIS A 105 2.52 13.82 19.58
C HIS A 105 3.62 13.75 20.64
N LYS A 106 4.33 12.61 20.77
CA LYS A 106 5.38 12.42 21.78
C LYS A 106 6.75 12.93 21.36
N ASP A 107 7.04 12.86 20.07
CA ASP A 107 8.39 13.14 19.54
C ASP A 107 8.56 14.60 19.12
N LEU A 108 7.52 15.46 19.23
CA LEU A 108 7.53 16.87 18.88
C LEU A 108 7.40 17.76 20.13
N ASN A 109 8.11 18.89 20.13
CA ASN A 109 8.11 19.86 21.23
C ASN A 109 7.64 21.26 20.80
N ASN A 110 7.98 21.66 19.58
CA ASN A 110 7.72 23.02 19.05
C ASN A 110 6.54 23.06 18.08
N VAL A 111 6.18 21.92 17.49
CA VAL A 111 5.09 21.79 16.53
C VAL A 111 4.03 20.86 17.10
N VAL A 112 2.79 21.34 17.17
CA VAL A 112 1.64 20.57 17.66
C VAL A 112 0.80 20.12 16.48
N PHE A 113 0.40 18.86 16.50
CA PHE A 113 -0.54 18.29 15.52
C PHE A 113 -1.89 18.05 16.18
N GLU A 114 -2.94 18.37 15.42
CA GLU A 114 -4.32 18.04 15.77
C GLU A 114 -4.77 16.79 14.99
N VAL A 115 -5.72 16.05 15.57
CA VAL A 115 -6.25 14.82 14.99
C VAL A 115 -7.73 15.00 14.68
N PRO A 116 -8.18 14.74 13.44
CA PRO A 116 -9.59 14.81 13.11
C PRO A 116 -10.43 13.80 13.91
N THR A 117 -11.49 14.27 14.57
CA THR A 117 -12.41 13.49 15.41
C THR A 117 -13.80 13.36 14.80
N ASN A 118 -14.67 12.53 15.41
CA ASN A 118 -16.08 12.41 15.05
C ASN A 118 -17.01 13.12 16.05
N GLU A 119 -16.48 13.94 16.94
CA GLU A 119 -17.26 14.50 18.04
C GLU A 119 -18.32 15.51 17.56
N GLU A 120 -18.00 16.31 16.55
CA GLU A 120 -18.87 17.33 15.97
C GLU A 120 -19.24 17.06 14.51
N GLY A 121 -19.38 15.78 14.12
CA GLY A 121 -19.68 15.40 12.74
C GLY A 121 -18.81 14.27 12.22
N THR A 122 -18.42 14.33 10.97
CA THR A 122 -17.53 13.33 10.37
C THR A 122 -16.06 13.74 10.53
N LYS A 123 -15.14 12.75 10.55
CA LYS A 123 -13.69 13.04 10.53
C LYS A 123 -13.28 13.93 9.34
N SER A 124 -13.96 13.83 8.22
CA SER A 124 -13.70 14.67 7.05
C SER A 124 -14.08 16.14 7.31
N GLU A 125 -15.21 16.40 7.98
CA GLU A 125 -15.62 17.76 8.36
C GLU A 125 -14.68 18.33 9.41
N SER A 126 -14.32 17.55 10.44
CA SER A 126 -13.33 17.94 11.43
C SER A 126 -11.98 18.31 10.78
N PHE A 127 -11.52 17.49 9.83
CA PHE A 127 -10.30 17.75 9.07
C PHE A 127 -10.37 19.10 8.33
N LEU A 128 -11.49 19.37 7.65
CA LEU A 128 -11.68 20.65 6.97
C LEU A 128 -11.63 21.84 7.93
N THR A 129 -12.26 21.71 9.09
CA THR A 129 -12.24 22.76 10.13
C THR A 129 -10.82 23.05 10.61
N LEU A 130 -10.04 22.00 10.91
CA LEU A 130 -8.63 22.14 11.31
C LEU A 130 -7.77 22.81 10.23
N LEU A 131 -7.98 22.45 8.96
CA LEU A 131 -7.29 23.11 7.85
C LEU A 131 -7.67 24.60 7.77
N GLN A 132 -8.95 24.96 7.93
CA GLN A 132 -9.41 26.35 7.92
C GLN A 132 -8.81 27.18 9.06
N GLN A 133 -8.59 26.56 10.21
CA GLN A 133 -7.93 27.16 11.36
C GLN A 133 -6.41 27.28 11.19
N GLY A 134 -5.84 26.61 10.19
CA GLY A 134 -4.40 26.60 9.92
C GLY A 134 -3.59 25.72 10.88
N CYS A 135 -4.24 24.74 11.51
CA CYS A 135 -3.60 23.76 12.38
C CYS A 135 -2.74 22.77 11.58
N ASN A 136 -1.66 22.27 12.19
CA ASN A 136 -1.00 21.09 11.64
C ASN A 136 -1.88 19.87 11.91
N VAL A 137 -2.02 18.97 10.94
CA VAL A 137 -2.97 17.85 11.04
C VAL A 137 -2.27 16.52 10.83
N ALA A 138 -2.45 15.61 11.78
CA ALA A 138 -2.06 14.21 11.63
C ALA A 138 -3.27 13.36 11.22
N CYS A 139 -3.15 12.58 10.14
CA CYS A 139 -4.25 11.78 9.66
C CYS A 139 -3.78 10.45 9.05
N THR A 140 -4.72 9.51 8.88
CA THR A 140 -4.43 8.25 8.20
C THR A 140 -4.46 8.40 6.68
N HIS A 141 -3.78 7.48 5.95
CA HIS A 141 -3.88 7.36 4.50
C HIS A 141 -5.34 7.38 4.03
N SER A 142 -6.21 6.58 4.68
CA SER A 142 -7.63 6.51 4.30
C SER A 142 -8.36 7.85 4.40
N LEU A 143 -8.08 8.64 5.45
CA LEU A 143 -8.69 9.96 5.60
C LEU A 143 -8.16 10.96 4.58
N TYR A 144 -6.83 10.94 4.34
CA TYR A 144 -6.19 11.79 3.32
C TYR A 144 -6.77 11.55 1.92
N LEU A 145 -6.99 10.29 1.56
CA LEU A 145 -7.57 9.90 0.27
C LEU A 145 -9.04 10.27 0.11
N CYS A 146 -9.76 10.55 1.20
CA CYS A 146 -11.15 11.00 1.19
C CYS A 146 -11.32 12.53 1.10
N MET A 147 -10.24 13.29 0.86
CA MET A 147 -10.32 14.75 0.74
C MET A 147 -11.22 15.19 -0.42
N THR A 148 -11.95 16.26 -0.16
CA THR A 148 -12.82 16.92 -1.14
C THR A 148 -12.16 18.19 -1.68
N ASP A 149 -12.73 18.79 -2.71
CA ASP A 149 -12.27 20.08 -3.26
C ASP A 149 -12.16 21.19 -2.21
N LYS A 150 -12.99 21.16 -1.16
CA LYS A 150 -12.92 22.13 -0.05
C LYS A 150 -11.61 22.00 0.72
N HIS A 151 -11.22 20.76 1.02
CA HIS A 151 -9.92 20.48 1.69
C HIS A 151 -8.75 20.91 0.81
N LEU A 152 -8.76 20.53 -0.47
CA LEU A 152 -7.70 20.85 -1.42
C LEU A 152 -7.52 22.37 -1.57
N LYS A 153 -8.61 23.11 -1.56
CA LYS A 153 -8.58 24.57 -1.59
C LYS A 153 -7.90 25.17 -0.36
N GLU A 154 -8.21 24.70 0.84
CA GLU A 154 -7.57 25.21 2.06
C GLU A 154 -6.09 24.82 2.14
N ILE A 155 -5.72 23.60 1.70
CA ILE A 155 -4.32 23.17 1.61
C ILE A 155 -3.53 24.12 0.72
N SER A 156 -4.01 24.39 -0.47
CA SER A 156 -3.35 25.29 -1.42
C SER A 156 -3.28 26.74 -0.91
N LYS A 157 -4.37 27.25 -0.34
CA LYS A 157 -4.45 28.63 0.18
C LYS A 157 -3.46 28.87 1.32
N GLN A 158 -3.21 27.86 2.15
CA GLN A 158 -2.43 28.01 3.37
C GLN A 158 -0.97 27.54 3.26
N GLY A 159 -0.58 26.96 2.10
CA GLY A 159 0.78 26.52 1.84
C GLY A 159 1.24 25.37 2.72
N TYR A 160 0.43 24.31 2.83
CA TYR A 160 0.78 23.12 3.60
C TYR A 160 1.89 22.31 2.94
N ILE A 161 2.79 21.79 3.78
CA ILE A 161 3.74 20.73 3.43
C ILE A 161 3.09 19.39 3.82
N VAL A 162 2.94 18.49 2.85
CA VAL A 162 2.38 17.16 3.07
C VAL A 162 3.50 16.14 3.22
N ILE A 163 3.50 15.41 4.33
CA ILE A 163 4.46 14.36 4.61
C ILE A 163 3.69 13.03 4.64
N ILE A 164 4.10 12.10 3.81
CA ILE A 164 3.45 10.80 3.66
C ILE A 164 4.42 9.74 4.16
N ASP A 165 4.10 9.14 5.30
CA ASP A 165 4.86 8.01 5.83
C ASP A 165 4.35 6.73 5.18
N GLU A 166 5.25 6.02 4.50
CA GLU A 166 5.00 4.93 3.57
C GLU A 166 4.15 5.32 2.34
N GLU A 167 4.14 4.45 1.35
CA GLU A 167 3.44 4.71 0.08
C GLU A 167 1.92 4.65 0.23
N ILE A 168 1.24 5.53 -0.50
CA ILE A 168 -0.22 5.54 -0.65
C ILE A 168 -0.62 4.78 -1.90
N ASP A 169 -1.65 3.95 -1.81
CA ASP A 169 -2.24 3.25 -2.94
C ASP A 169 -3.12 4.20 -3.77
N ILE A 170 -2.53 4.83 -4.78
CA ILE A 170 -3.19 5.83 -5.64
C ILE A 170 -3.74 5.28 -6.95
N ILE A 171 -3.35 4.06 -7.33
CA ILE A 171 -3.85 3.36 -8.51
C ILE A 171 -4.15 1.91 -8.16
N GLY A 172 -5.32 1.43 -8.54
CA GLY A 172 -5.79 0.08 -8.26
C GLY A 172 -6.47 -0.58 -9.45
N GLY A 173 -6.57 -1.91 -9.43
CA GLY A 173 -7.37 -2.63 -10.43
C GLY A 173 -8.87 -2.37 -10.21
N PHE A 174 -9.62 -2.37 -11.30
CA PHE A 174 -11.07 -2.27 -11.28
C PHE A 174 -11.67 -3.62 -11.68
N ASP A 175 -12.10 -4.37 -10.66
CA ASP A 175 -12.65 -5.72 -10.80
C ASP A 175 -14.13 -5.83 -10.35
N LYS A 176 -14.81 -4.68 -10.25
CA LYS A 176 -16.20 -4.60 -9.77
C LYS A 176 -17.21 -5.15 -10.77
N TYR A 177 -16.89 -5.10 -12.06
CA TYR A 177 -17.71 -5.58 -13.17
C TYR A 177 -16.94 -6.61 -13.98
N SER A 178 -17.65 -7.57 -14.56
CA SER A 178 -17.04 -8.56 -15.43
C SER A 178 -16.60 -7.95 -16.77
N GLU A 179 -15.67 -8.60 -17.46
CA GLU A 179 -15.28 -8.20 -18.82
C GLU A 179 -16.47 -8.13 -19.78
N ASN A 180 -17.43 -9.05 -19.64
CA ASN A 180 -18.67 -9.06 -20.44
C ASN A 180 -19.56 -7.84 -20.16
N ASP A 181 -19.64 -7.40 -18.91
CA ASP A 181 -20.38 -6.17 -18.56
C ASP A 181 -19.76 -4.95 -19.22
N LEU A 182 -18.43 -4.85 -19.20
CA LEU A 182 -17.70 -3.74 -19.78
C LEU A 182 -17.75 -3.74 -21.30
N ALA A 183 -17.62 -4.93 -21.95
CA ALA A 183 -17.81 -5.09 -23.38
C ALA A 183 -19.23 -4.66 -23.82
N TRP A 184 -20.25 -5.04 -23.05
CA TRP A 184 -21.62 -4.67 -23.32
C TRP A 184 -21.87 -3.16 -23.23
N LEU A 185 -21.27 -2.46 -22.23
CA LEU A 185 -21.36 -1.02 -22.12
C LEU A 185 -20.68 -0.30 -23.30
N LEU A 186 -19.55 -0.83 -23.80
CA LEU A 186 -18.87 -0.31 -24.98
C LEU A 186 -19.68 -0.51 -26.26
N GLU A 187 -20.22 -1.70 -26.49
CA GLU A 187 -21.05 -2.04 -27.67
C GLU A 187 -22.31 -1.17 -27.76
N ARG A 188 -22.90 -0.87 -26.61
CA ARG A 188 -24.06 0.02 -26.52
C ARG A 188 -23.74 1.51 -26.66
N GLN A 189 -22.46 1.85 -26.65
CA GLN A 189 -22.01 3.22 -26.60
C GLN A 189 -22.52 3.98 -25.35
N ASP A 190 -22.69 3.27 -24.22
CA ASP A 190 -23.00 3.90 -22.94
C ASP A 190 -21.74 4.54 -22.31
N ILE A 191 -20.56 4.07 -22.71
CA ILE A 191 -19.26 4.60 -22.29
C ILE A 191 -18.35 4.87 -23.49
N CYS A 192 -17.45 5.84 -23.34
CA CYS A 192 -16.34 6.07 -24.26
C CYS A 192 -15.00 6.10 -23.50
N ILE A 193 -13.93 5.78 -24.22
CA ILE A 193 -12.57 5.77 -23.71
C ILE A 193 -11.77 6.82 -24.48
N ASP A 194 -11.09 7.71 -23.78
CA ASP A 194 -10.18 8.69 -24.37
C ASP A 194 -8.89 7.98 -24.81
N ASP A 195 -8.52 8.09 -26.08
CA ASP A 195 -7.34 7.44 -26.67
C ASP A 195 -6.03 7.97 -26.08
N LYS A 196 -6.03 9.20 -25.55
CA LYS A 196 -4.83 9.86 -25.06
C LYS A 196 -4.35 9.27 -23.74
N ASP A 197 -5.24 9.13 -22.76
CA ASP A 197 -4.89 8.73 -21.40
C ASP A 197 -5.70 7.52 -20.87
N GLY A 198 -6.66 7.03 -21.68
CA GLY A 198 -7.53 5.91 -21.33
C GLY A 198 -8.68 6.27 -20.42
N MET A 199 -8.95 7.55 -20.15
CA MET A 199 -10.05 7.98 -19.27
C MET A 199 -11.39 7.48 -19.80
N VAL A 200 -12.16 6.83 -18.90
CA VAL A 200 -13.49 6.31 -19.21
C VAL A 200 -14.55 7.33 -18.84
N SER A 201 -15.41 7.69 -19.78
CA SER A 201 -16.50 8.63 -19.59
C SER A 201 -17.85 7.99 -19.90
N TRP A 202 -18.85 8.29 -19.10
CA TRP A 202 -20.22 7.88 -19.38
C TRP A 202 -20.87 8.83 -20.38
N ILE A 203 -21.37 8.29 -21.50
CA ILE A 203 -22.03 9.05 -22.57
C ILE A 203 -23.48 8.61 -22.82
N GLY A 204 -23.90 7.49 -22.21
CA GLY A 204 -25.26 6.97 -22.31
C GLY A 204 -26.28 7.79 -21.51
N ASP A 205 -27.52 7.34 -21.55
CA ASP A 205 -28.67 7.99 -20.88
C ASP A 205 -28.50 7.90 -19.33
N ARG A 206 -28.30 9.07 -18.71
CA ARG A 206 -28.07 9.18 -17.25
C ARG A 206 -29.36 9.10 -16.44
N GLU A 207 -30.50 9.48 -17.03
CA GLU A 207 -31.80 9.52 -16.33
C GLU A 207 -32.28 8.12 -15.93
N LYS A 208 -31.86 7.11 -16.68
CA LYS A 208 -32.13 5.70 -16.39
C LYS A 208 -31.31 5.11 -15.26
N LEU A 209 -30.24 5.79 -14.83
CA LEU A 209 -29.31 5.29 -13.81
C LEU A 209 -29.66 5.84 -12.42
N GLN A 210 -30.71 5.29 -11.81
CA GLN A 210 -31.05 5.58 -10.42
C GLN A 210 -30.06 4.90 -9.45
N PRO A 211 -29.97 5.33 -8.16
CA PRO A 211 -29.03 4.78 -7.18
C PRO A 211 -29.06 3.25 -6.97
N ASN A 212 -30.18 2.62 -7.30
CA ASN A 212 -30.34 1.15 -7.24
C ASN A 212 -30.00 0.44 -8.56
N HIS A 213 -29.65 1.17 -9.61
CA HIS A 213 -29.30 0.57 -10.90
C HIS A 213 -27.94 -0.10 -10.84
N ARG A 214 -27.78 -1.24 -11.52
CA ARG A 214 -26.54 -2.06 -11.55
C ARG A 214 -25.28 -1.24 -11.87
N TYR A 215 -25.37 -0.28 -12.79
CA TYR A 215 -24.26 0.54 -13.26
C TYR A 215 -24.19 1.94 -12.64
N TYR A 216 -24.99 2.23 -11.61
CA TYR A 216 -24.94 3.52 -10.93
C TYR A 216 -23.55 3.83 -10.35
N ASP A 217 -22.95 2.86 -9.69
CA ASP A 217 -21.59 3.04 -9.15
C ASP A 217 -20.55 3.23 -10.27
N PHE A 218 -20.73 2.56 -11.42
CA PHE A 218 -19.86 2.77 -12.59
C PHE A 218 -19.93 4.22 -13.08
N LEU A 219 -21.14 4.78 -13.19
CA LEU A 219 -21.35 6.18 -13.50
C LEU A 219 -20.61 7.11 -12.52
N GLN A 220 -20.65 6.80 -11.20
CA GLN A 220 -19.94 7.58 -10.18
C GLN A 220 -18.40 7.57 -10.39
N TYR A 221 -17.82 6.45 -10.81
CA TYR A 221 -16.40 6.37 -11.18
C TYR A 221 -16.08 7.22 -12.41
N CYS A 222 -16.95 7.21 -13.42
CA CYS A 222 -16.79 8.06 -14.59
C CYS A 222 -16.90 9.55 -14.23
N ASP A 223 -17.90 9.94 -13.43
CA ASP A 223 -18.14 11.33 -13.02
C ASP A 223 -17.01 11.87 -12.15
N SER A 224 -16.42 11.04 -11.29
CA SER A 224 -15.23 11.40 -10.50
C SER A 224 -13.93 11.40 -11.31
N LYS A 225 -13.98 11.04 -12.60
CA LYS A 225 -12.80 10.91 -13.48
C LYS A 225 -11.71 10.01 -12.87
N SER A 226 -12.13 8.95 -12.19
CA SER A 226 -11.25 8.02 -11.51
C SER A 226 -11.09 6.69 -12.23
N LEU A 227 -11.76 6.46 -13.37
CA LEU A 227 -11.75 5.21 -14.12
C LEU A 227 -10.98 5.37 -15.43
N TYR A 228 -10.04 4.44 -15.67
CA TYR A 228 -9.19 4.45 -16.85
C TYR A 228 -9.05 3.04 -17.44
N SER A 229 -8.99 2.94 -18.75
CA SER A 229 -8.80 1.68 -19.49
C SER A 229 -7.35 1.52 -19.93
N THR A 230 -6.90 0.27 -20.07
CA THR A 230 -5.61 -0.04 -20.70
C THR A 230 -5.74 0.00 -22.22
N ARG A 231 -4.63 0.25 -22.94
CA ARG A 231 -4.61 0.20 -24.41
C ARG A 231 -4.71 -1.24 -24.95
N ARG A 232 -4.27 -2.22 -24.16
CA ARG A 232 -4.27 -3.64 -24.57
C ARG A 232 -5.66 -4.27 -24.57
N SER A 233 -6.53 -3.79 -23.69
CA SER A 233 -7.89 -4.29 -23.57
C SER A 233 -8.80 -3.19 -23.03
N SER A 234 -9.80 -2.81 -23.81
CA SER A 234 -10.81 -1.83 -23.42
C SER A 234 -11.66 -2.27 -22.22
N THR A 235 -11.66 -3.56 -21.87
CA THR A 235 -12.35 -4.11 -20.71
C THR A 235 -11.44 -4.28 -19.48
N MET A 236 -10.14 -4.06 -19.62
CA MET A 236 -9.20 -4.08 -18.51
C MET A 236 -9.02 -2.66 -17.97
N MET A 237 -9.58 -2.38 -16.80
CA MET A 237 -9.63 -1.04 -16.25
C MET A 237 -8.89 -0.91 -14.91
N VAL A 238 -8.51 0.33 -14.61
CA VAL A 238 -7.90 0.73 -13.35
C VAL A 238 -8.65 1.91 -12.75
N THR A 239 -8.66 2.00 -11.43
CA THR A 239 -9.08 3.21 -10.72
C THR A 239 -7.86 4.02 -10.35
N GLN A 240 -7.95 5.34 -10.47
CA GLN A 240 -6.92 6.28 -10.04
C GLN A 240 -7.54 7.29 -9.08
N LEU A 241 -6.78 7.65 -8.05
CA LEU A 241 -7.16 8.76 -7.18
C LEU A 241 -6.79 10.10 -7.83
N PRO A 242 -7.49 11.17 -7.46
CA PRO A 242 -7.21 12.48 -8.02
C PRO A 242 -5.76 12.91 -7.72
N ILE A 243 -4.96 13.09 -8.76
CA ILE A 243 -3.57 13.54 -8.66
C ILE A 243 -3.42 14.90 -7.95
N ARG A 244 -4.50 15.67 -7.90
CA ARG A 244 -4.58 16.96 -7.19
C ARG A 244 -4.21 16.87 -5.73
N LEU A 245 -4.33 15.69 -5.09
CA LEU A 245 -3.82 15.45 -3.72
C LEU A 245 -2.33 15.79 -3.57
N PHE A 246 -1.55 15.66 -4.64
CA PHE A 246 -0.13 16.00 -4.67
C PHE A 246 0.11 17.41 -5.24
N GLU A 247 -0.75 17.89 -6.12
CA GLU A 247 -0.57 19.17 -6.84
C GLU A 247 -0.85 20.40 -5.98
N VAL A 248 -1.70 20.29 -4.96
CA VAL A 248 -2.19 21.45 -4.19
C VAL A 248 -1.31 21.82 -3.00
N ALA A 249 -0.41 20.94 -2.58
CA ALA A 249 0.52 21.18 -1.48
C ALA A 249 1.69 22.05 -1.94
N ASP A 250 2.23 22.85 -1.04
CA ASP A 250 3.45 23.61 -1.28
C ASP A 250 4.65 22.68 -1.54
N ARG A 251 4.75 21.62 -0.72
CA ARG A 251 5.70 20.53 -0.88
C ARG A 251 5.02 19.20 -0.56
N VAL A 252 5.47 18.13 -1.21
CA VAL A 252 5.07 16.75 -0.88
C VAL A 252 6.33 15.92 -0.65
N ILE A 253 6.44 15.34 0.54
CA ILE A 253 7.59 14.52 0.94
C ILE A 253 7.08 13.12 1.27
N ILE A 254 7.64 12.08 0.62
CA ILE A 254 7.25 10.69 0.83
C ILE A 254 8.42 9.92 1.46
N LEU A 255 8.15 9.29 2.61
CA LEU A 255 9.11 8.42 3.29
C LEU A 255 8.85 6.99 2.85
N THR A 256 9.80 6.36 2.18
CA THR A 256 9.57 5.03 1.60
C THR A 256 10.85 4.19 1.55
N TYR A 257 10.75 3.01 0.95
CA TYR A 257 11.87 2.13 0.62
C TYR A 257 11.63 1.47 -0.75
N MET A 258 12.66 1.43 -1.58
CA MET A 258 12.61 0.91 -2.96
C MET A 258 11.59 1.66 -3.84
N PHE A 259 11.67 2.98 -3.82
CA PHE A 259 10.74 3.83 -4.57
C PHE A 259 10.93 3.74 -6.08
N SER A 260 12.19 3.77 -6.54
CA SER A 260 12.50 3.82 -7.97
C SER A 260 11.96 2.62 -8.73
N GLY A 261 11.09 2.85 -9.71
CA GLY A 261 10.48 1.82 -10.56
C GLY A 261 9.24 1.15 -9.96
N ASN A 262 8.82 1.49 -8.75
CA ASN A 262 7.59 0.97 -8.18
C ASN A 262 6.33 1.60 -8.81
N VAL A 263 5.15 1.16 -8.37
CA VAL A 263 3.86 1.62 -8.92
C VAL A 263 3.65 3.12 -8.72
N LEU A 264 4.02 3.65 -7.56
CA LEU A 264 3.84 5.08 -7.23
C LEU A 264 4.79 5.96 -8.04
N ASP A 265 6.06 5.59 -8.15
CA ASP A 265 7.04 6.28 -9.00
C ASP A 265 6.58 6.34 -10.45
N CYS A 266 6.21 5.17 -11.01
CA CYS A 266 5.70 5.09 -12.37
C CYS A 266 4.46 5.96 -12.59
N PHE A 267 3.53 5.96 -11.65
CA PHE A 267 2.32 6.77 -11.74
C PHE A 267 2.61 8.27 -11.67
N LEU A 268 3.45 8.71 -10.73
CA LEU A 268 3.82 10.13 -10.60
C LEU A 268 4.53 10.65 -11.85
N ARG A 269 5.47 9.87 -12.40
CA ARG A 269 6.16 10.23 -13.68
C ARG A 269 5.17 10.28 -14.84
N LEU A 270 4.25 9.32 -14.94
CA LEU A 270 3.19 9.33 -15.96
C LEU A 270 2.32 10.59 -15.87
N LYS A 271 2.06 11.09 -14.66
CA LYS A 271 1.32 12.35 -14.44
C LYS A 271 2.18 13.61 -14.54
N GLY A 272 3.46 13.48 -14.94
CA GLY A 272 4.39 14.58 -15.19
C GLY A 272 5.02 15.19 -13.95
N PHE A 273 5.10 14.42 -12.86
CA PHE A 273 5.82 14.86 -11.66
C PHE A 273 7.32 14.64 -11.82
N GLU A 274 8.09 15.61 -11.38
CA GLU A 274 9.51 15.46 -11.13
C GLU A 274 9.69 14.85 -9.73
N VAL A 275 10.49 13.80 -9.65
CA VAL A 275 10.80 13.10 -8.39
C VAL A 275 12.23 13.43 -8.02
N ARG A 276 12.42 13.98 -6.81
CA ARG A 276 13.73 14.37 -6.27
C ARG A 276 14.01 13.66 -4.95
N GLN A 277 15.28 13.52 -4.63
CA GLN A 277 15.71 13.12 -3.31
C GLN A 277 15.52 14.26 -2.32
N PHE A 278 14.99 13.97 -1.13
CA PHE A 278 14.91 14.89 -0.03
C PHE A 278 16.21 14.81 0.80
N ASP A 279 17.01 15.86 0.80
CA ASP A 279 18.38 15.86 1.37
C ASP A 279 18.46 16.59 2.70
N GLU A 280 17.36 17.18 3.22
CA GLU A 280 17.35 17.95 4.47
C GLU A 280 17.39 17.07 5.73
N ILE A 281 17.29 15.73 5.58
CA ILE A 281 17.50 14.77 6.65
C ILE A 281 18.54 13.72 6.24
N SER A 282 19.25 13.19 7.22
CA SER A 282 20.18 12.08 7.03
C SER A 282 19.73 10.88 7.85
N CYS A 283 19.24 9.86 7.16
CA CYS A 283 18.82 8.61 7.81
C CYS A 283 20.01 7.77 8.23
N ASP A 284 19.80 6.87 9.20
CA ASP A 284 20.82 5.90 9.62
C ASP A 284 21.22 5.03 8.45
N VAL A 285 22.52 4.82 8.27
CA VAL A 285 23.05 3.97 7.21
C VAL A 285 23.14 2.53 7.74
N LEU A 286 22.41 1.64 7.07
CA LEU A 286 22.54 0.21 7.35
C LEU A 286 23.64 -0.40 6.50
N ASP A 287 24.56 -1.11 7.16
CA ASP A 287 25.58 -1.93 6.50
C ASP A 287 24.91 -3.16 5.86
N LYS A 288 24.62 -3.06 4.56
CA LYS A 288 23.93 -4.11 3.78
C LYS A 288 24.73 -5.43 3.78
N ASP A 289 26.04 -5.37 3.79
CA ASP A 289 26.87 -6.58 3.78
C ASP A 289 26.88 -7.27 5.14
N LYS A 290 26.87 -6.49 6.21
CA LYS A 290 26.66 -7.03 7.55
C LYS A 290 25.28 -7.67 7.69
N LEU A 291 24.23 -7.00 7.18
CA LEU A 291 22.87 -7.55 7.19
C LEU A 291 22.77 -8.85 6.39
N ARG A 292 23.35 -8.91 5.18
CA ARG A 292 23.36 -10.14 4.36
C ARG A 292 23.96 -11.32 5.09
N LYS A 293 25.02 -11.11 5.89
CA LYS A 293 25.66 -12.16 6.70
C LYS A 293 24.78 -12.68 7.85
N LEU A 294 23.80 -11.89 8.29
CA LEU A 294 22.85 -12.27 9.34
C LEU A 294 21.65 -13.06 8.80
N ILE A 295 21.48 -13.13 7.47
CA ILE A 295 20.35 -13.75 6.83
C ILE A 295 20.77 -15.10 6.27
N THR A 296 20.04 -16.15 6.64
CA THR A 296 20.16 -17.46 6.01
C THR A 296 18.92 -17.75 5.18
N LEU A 297 19.09 -17.88 3.88
CA LEU A 297 18.01 -18.28 2.98
C LEU A 297 17.90 -19.80 2.96
N VAL A 298 16.69 -20.30 3.21
CA VAL A 298 16.40 -21.74 3.21
C VAL A 298 15.62 -22.07 1.94
N PRO A 299 16.14 -22.93 1.06
CA PRO A 299 15.44 -23.28 -0.18
C PRO A 299 14.13 -24.02 0.12
N PRO A 300 13.09 -23.83 -0.71
CA PRO A 300 11.84 -24.56 -0.59
C PRO A 300 12.05 -26.05 -0.87
N SER A 301 11.10 -26.88 -0.44
CA SER A 301 11.09 -28.31 -0.82
C SER A 301 10.78 -28.47 -2.31
N LYS A 302 11.27 -29.56 -2.94
CA LYS A 302 11.03 -29.87 -4.36
C LYS A 302 9.53 -29.76 -4.72
N LYS A 303 8.64 -30.28 -3.86
CA LYS A 303 7.18 -30.21 -4.07
C LYS A 303 6.61 -28.81 -4.10
N LEU A 304 7.19 -27.86 -3.34
CA LEU A 304 6.73 -26.48 -3.31
C LEU A 304 7.29 -25.64 -4.45
N MET A 305 8.38 -26.09 -5.08
CA MET A 305 8.97 -25.39 -6.24
C MET A 305 8.00 -25.36 -7.44
N ASP A 306 7.10 -26.36 -7.54
CA ASP A 306 6.10 -26.45 -8.60
C ASP A 306 4.86 -25.56 -8.35
N TYR A 307 4.79 -24.90 -7.18
CA TYR A 307 3.65 -24.06 -6.81
C TYR A 307 3.98 -22.59 -7.02
N SER A 308 3.22 -21.91 -7.87
CA SER A 308 3.43 -20.47 -8.12
C SER A 308 3.17 -19.61 -6.87
N MET A 309 2.38 -20.11 -5.92
CA MET A 309 1.95 -19.42 -4.69
C MET A 309 1.38 -18.02 -4.93
N SER A 310 0.97 -17.71 -6.14
CA SER A 310 0.31 -16.46 -6.53
C SER A 310 -1.09 -16.36 -5.93
N SER A 311 -1.72 -15.19 -6.02
CA SER A 311 -3.11 -14.98 -5.60
C SER A 311 -4.07 -15.97 -6.25
N THR A 312 -3.92 -16.19 -7.57
CA THR A 312 -4.73 -17.15 -8.34
C THR A 312 -4.51 -18.57 -7.87
N TRP A 313 -3.24 -18.99 -7.73
CA TRP A 313 -2.92 -20.31 -7.21
C TRP A 313 -3.57 -20.56 -5.84
N TRP A 314 -3.46 -19.62 -4.92
CA TRP A 314 -4.09 -19.71 -3.61
C TRP A 314 -5.62 -19.75 -3.66
N ALA A 315 -6.22 -19.07 -4.63
CA ALA A 315 -7.67 -19.13 -4.84
C ALA A 315 -8.14 -20.54 -5.23
N GLU A 316 -7.37 -21.23 -6.06
CA GLU A 316 -7.68 -22.52 -6.66
C GLU A 316 -7.09 -23.73 -5.92
N ALA A 317 -6.09 -23.51 -5.04
CA ALA A 317 -5.36 -24.57 -4.34
C ALA A 317 -6.30 -25.57 -3.65
N ASN A 318 -6.10 -26.85 -3.97
CA ASN A 318 -6.87 -27.98 -3.41
C ASN A 318 -6.36 -28.40 -2.02
N GLY A 319 -7.07 -29.34 -1.38
CA GLY A 319 -6.76 -29.79 -0.03
C GLY A 319 -5.37 -30.43 0.12
N GLU A 320 -4.86 -31.11 -0.90
CA GLU A 320 -3.54 -31.73 -0.91
C GLU A 320 -2.43 -30.67 -0.95
N GLN A 321 -2.57 -29.69 -1.84
CA GLN A 321 -1.64 -28.55 -1.95
C GLN A 321 -1.58 -27.76 -0.66
N ILE A 322 -2.73 -27.46 -0.04
CA ILE A 322 -2.81 -26.80 1.27
C ILE A 322 -2.10 -27.62 2.36
N LYS A 323 -2.29 -28.94 2.36
CA LYS A 323 -1.61 -29.85 3.27
C LYS A 323 -0.10 -29.86 3.06
N HIS A 324 0.38 -29.75 1.82
CA HIS A 324 1.82 -29.64 1.54
C HIS A 324 2.42 -28.37 2.13
N VAL A 325 1.79 -27.21 1.94
CA VAL A 325 2.26 -25.94 2.53
C VAL A 325 2.26 -26.01 4.05
N LYS A 326 1.17 -26.51 4.64
CA LYS A 326 1.09 -26.71 6.10
C LYS A 326 2.25 -27.57 6.62
N ASN A 327 2.46 -28.74 6.01
CA ASN A 327 3.51 -29.66 6.41
C ASN A 327 4.91 -29.03 6.23
N TYR A 328 5.11 -28.24 5.18
CA TYR A 328 6.38 -27.54 4.96
C TYR A 328 6.67 -26.55 6.08
N ILE A 329 5.70 -25.74 6.52
CA ILE A 329 5.86 -24.83 7.64
C ILE A 329 6.30 -25.61 8.90
N GLU A 330 5.58 -26.70 9.23
CA GLU A 330 5.85 -27.53 10.40
C GLU A 330 7.22 -28.21 10.34
N THR A 331 7.54 -28.83 9.22
CA THR A 331 8.79 -29.60 9.08
C THR A 331 10.01 -28.71 8.98
N THR A 332 9.89 -27.57 8.32
CA THR A 332 11.00 -26.61 8.21
C THR A 332 11.33 -26.01 9.57
N ALA A 333 10.33 -25.52 10.31
CA ALA A 333 10.54 -24.98 11.63
C ALA A 333 11.17 -26.02 12.58
N LYS A 334 10.68 -27.26 12.59
CA LYS A 334 11.25 -28.36 13.37
C LYS A 334 12.69 -28.71 12.96
N LYS A 335 12.97 -28.79 11.67
CA LYS A 335 14.31 -29.08 11.14
C LYS A 335 15.38 -28.12 11.67
N TYR A 336 15.00 -26.85 11.84
CA TYR A 336 15.89 -25.82 12.37
C TYR A 336 15.76 -25.61 13.88
N GLY A 337 15.08 -26.51 14.61
CA GLY A 337 14.89 -26.45 16.05
C GLY A 337 14.14 -25.24 16.55
N MET A 338 13.29 -24.64 15.71
CA MET A 338 12.56 -23.42 16.03
C MET A 338 11.24 -23.73 16.73
N LEU A 339 10.96 -22.97 17.78
CA LEU A 339 9.68 -22.98 18.49
C LEU A 339 8.71 -21.97 17.87
N ALA A 340 7.45 -21.98 18.32
CA ALA A 340 6.46 -20.99 17.90
C ALA A 340 6.91 -19.55 18.20
N ASP A 341 7.67 -19.36 19.27
CA ASP A 341 8.23 -18.06 19.67
C ASP A 341 9.27 -17.52 18.66
N ASP A 342 9.88 -18.39 17.87
CA ASP A 342 10.93 -18.03 16.93
C ASP A 342 10.38 -17.74 15.51
N VAL A 343 9.18 -18.22 15.18
CA VAL A 343 8.71 -18.31 13.78
C VAL A 343 7.51 -17.41 13.52
N LEU A 344 7.58 -16.71 12.39
CA LEU A 344 6.42 -16.19 11.68
C LEU A 344 6.21 -16.93 10.38
N TRP A 345 4.97 -16.98 9.90
CA TRP A 345 4.67 -17.44 8.56
C TRP A 345 3.60 -16.57 7.92
N THR A 346 3.65 -16.44 6.59
CA THR A 346 2.71 -15.61 5.83
C THR A 346 2.17 -16.34 4.60
N LEU A 347 0.91 -16.09 4.31
CA LEU A 347 0.16 -16.49 3.11
C LEU A 347 -1.11 -15.62 3.01
N PRO A 348 -1.93 -15.71 1.96
CA PRO A 348 -3.15 -14.91 1.85
C PRO A 348 -4.09 -15.09 3.04
N LYS A 349 -4.59 -13.99 3.60
CA LYS A 349 -5.48 -13.97 4.79
C LYS A 349 -6.66 -14.95 4.68
N ALA A 350 -7.26 -15.07 3.48
CA ALA A 350 -8.37 -15.98 3.22
C ALA A 350 -8.02 -17.47 3.41
N ARG A 351 -6.75 -17.83 3.47
CA ARG A 351 -6.25 -19.19 3.73
C ARG A 351 -5.60 -19.35 5.11
N ALA A 352 -5.38 -18.26 5.81
CA ALA A 352 -4.82 -18.25 7.18
C ALA A 352 -5.90 -18.14 8.25
N VAL A 353 -6.94 -17.33 8.00
CA VAL A 353 -7.99 -17.02 8.98
C VAL A 353 -9.35 -17.48 8.45
N LYS A 354 -10.09 -18.23 9.27
CA LYS A 354 -11.46 -18.64 8.93
C LYS A 354 -12.40 -17.43 9.02
N THR A 355 -13.08 -17.12 7.91
CA THR A 355 -14.17 -16.15 7.88
C THR A 355 -15.50 -16.88 7.69
N SER A 356 -16.59 -16.35 8.24
CA SER A 356 -17.93 -16.98 8.25
C SER A 356 -18.45 -17.36 6.84
N ASN A 357 -18.03 -16.64 5.81
CA ASN A 357 -18.52 -16.81 4.42
C ASN A 357 -17.53 -17.54 3.51
N ASN A 358 -16.44 -18.09 4.08
CA ASN A 358 -15.37 -18.67 3.29
C ASN A 358 -15.29 -20.19 3.55
N GLY A 359 -15.91 -21.00 2.69
CA GLY A 359 -15.80 -22.48 2.71
C GLY A 359 -14.40 -23.03 2.38
N LYS A 360 -13.37 -22.18 2.26
CA LYS A 360 -12.01 -22.57 1.89
C LYS A 360 -11.29 -23.28 3.05
N ILE A 361 -10.51 -24.29 2.70
CA ILE A 361 -9.61 -24.97 3.64
C ILE A 361 -8.52 -23.97 4.07
N ILE A 362 -8.31 -23.83 5.37
CA ILE A 362 -7.29 -22.95 5.94
C ILE A 362 -6.03 -23.70 6.37
N VAL A 363 -4.90 -23.02 6.28
CA VAL A 363 -3.61 -23.52 6.75
C VAL A 363 -3.52 -23.30 8.27
N LYS A 364 -3.41 -24.38 9.03
CA LYS A 364 -3.21 -24.37 10.50
C LYS A 364 -2.01 -25.25 10.84
N PRO A 365 -0.78 -24.71 10.86
CA PRO A 365 0.40 -25.48 11.23
C PRO A 365 0.35 -25.87 12.70
N LYS A 366 0.46 -27.20 12.97
CA LYS A 366 0.41 -27.73 14.35
C LYS A 366 1.64 -27.26 15.14
N GLY A 367 1.38 -26.60 16.27
CA GLY A 367 2.43 -26.04 17.11
C GLY A 367 2.96 -24.68 16.69
N TYR A 368 2.45 -24.09 15.56
CA TYR A 368 2.89 -22.79 15.01
C TYR A 368 1.72 -21.86 14.68
N THR A 369 0.62 -21.96 15.40
CA THR A 369 -0.53 -21.06 15.25
C THR A 369 -0.44 -19.85 16.15
N LYS A 370 0.04 -20.04 17.38
CA LYS A 370 0.29 -19.00 18.38
C LYS A 370 1.59 -19.30 19.11
N ASP A 371 2.26 -18.27 19.58
CA ASP A 371 3.45 -18.37 20.42
C ASP A 371 3.09 -18.46 21.93
N SER A 372 4.11 -18.48 22.80
CA SER A 372 3.95 -18.55 24.25
C SER A 372 3.20 -17.35 24.85
N ASN A 373 3.25 -16.19 24.17
CA ASN A 373 2.53 -14.97 24.54
C ASN A 373 1.12 -14.91 23.96
N SER A 374 0.63 -16.02 23.38
CA SER A 374 -0.67 -16.08 22.67
C SER A 374 -0.76 -15.19 21.42
N ALA A 375 0.36 -14.61 20.96
CA ALA A 375 0.42 -13.86 19.72
C ALA A 375 0.37 -14.80 18.50
N PRO A 376 -0.32 -14.43 17.41
CA PRO A 376 -0.39 -15.27 16.24
C PRO A 376 1.00 -15.41 15.58
N CYS A 377 1.37 -16.62 15.18
CA CYS A 377 2.56 -16.86 14.34
C CYS A 377 2.27 -16.54 12.87
N TYR A 378 1.03 -16.26 12.51
CA TYR A 378 0.64 -15.76 11.20
C TYR A 378 0.81 -14.25 11.13
N LEU A 379 1.49 -13.79 10.08
CA LEU A 379 1.58 -12.39 9.75
C LEU A 379 1.00 -12.15 8.36
N SER A 380 0.11 -11.17 8.21
CA SER A 380 -0.42 -10.81 6.90
C SER A 380 0.69 -10.23 6.02
N SER A 381 0.72 -10.62 4.75
CA SER A 381 1.73 -10.13 3.79
C SER A 381 1.65 -8.63 3.52
N ASN A 382 0.58 -7.96 3.94
CA ASN A 382 0.39 -6.51 3.84
C ASN A 382 0.51 -5.80 5.20
N THR A 383 1.06 -6.45 6.22
CA THR A 383 1.35 -5.79 7.50
C THR A 383 2.52 -4.83 7.32
N ARG A 384 2.30 -3.58 7.69
CA ARG A 384 3.30 -2.49 7.62
C ARG A 384 3.69 -2.03 9.02
N ALA A 385 4.82 -1.34 9.13
CA ALA A 385 5.26 -0.53 10.27
C ALA A 385 5.10 -1.19 11.65
N THR A 386 5.39 -2.50 11.80
CA THR A 386 5.24 -3.19 13.08
C THR A 386 6.57 -3.70 13.64
N ASN A 387 6.85 -3.36 14.90
CA ASN A 387 8.00 -3.86 15.65
C ASN A 387 7.61 -4.94 16.69
N ILE A 388 6.30 -5.26 16.81
CA ILE A 388 5.82 -6.20 17.84
C ILE A 388 6.36 -7.61 17.67
N TYR A 389 6.82 -7.97 16.48
CA TYR A 389 7.41 -9.27 16.16
C TYR A 389 8.96 -9.25 16.10
N ALA A 390 9.61 -8.18 16.56
CA ALA A 390 11.07 -8.05 16.52
C ALA A 390 11.84 -9.16 17.26
N TYR A 391 11.20 -9.91 18.14
CA TYR A 391 11.77 -11.06 18.85
C TYR A 391 11.78 -12.36 18.03
N LYS A 392 11.04 -12.43 16.91
CA LYS A 392 11.02 -13.59 16.02
C LYS A 392 12.34 -13.72 15.26
N LYS A 393 12.75 -14.94 14.97
CA LYS A 393 14.06 -15.25 14.35
C LYS A 393 13.93 -15.74 12.91
N ALA A 394 12.73 -16.19 12.50
CA ALA A 394 12.51 -16.75 11.19
C ALA A 394 11.17 -16.33 10.60
N MET A 395 11.17 -16.19 9.28
CA MET A 395 9.96 -15.96 8.47
C MET A 395 9.83 -17.04 7.42
N ILE A 396 8.69 -17.75 7.40
CA ILE A 396 8.35 -18.69 6.34
C ILE A 396 7.36 -18.02 5.42
N HIS A 397 7.85 -17.58 4.26
CA HIS A 397 7.08 -16.82 3.29
C HIS A 397 6.47 -17.76 2.24
N CYS A 398 5.14 -17.86 2.20
CA CYS A 398 4.40 -18.74 1.30
C CYS A 398 3.42 -17.98 0.40
N TYR A 399 3.80 -16.80 -0.07
CA TYR A 399 2.95 -15.99 -0.92
C TYR A 399 3.74 -15.17 -1.93
N ASN A 400 3.64 -15.54 -3.20
CA ASN A 400 4.24 -14.76 -4.27
C ASN A 400 3.23 -13.69 -4.73
N ARG A 401 3.53 -12.42 -4.42
CA ARG A 401 2.69 -11.29 -4.81
C ARG A 401 3.26 -10.65 -6.06
N HIS A 402 2.39 -10.48 -7.03
CA HIS A 402 2.69 -9.76 -8.26
C HIS A 402 1.86 -8.48 -8.30
N PRO A 403 2.35 -7.42 -8.98
CA PRO A 403 1.54 -6.24 -9.28
C PRO A 403 0.23 -6.63 -9.96
N ILE A 404 -0.85 -5.92 -9.66
CA ILE A 404 -2.16 -6.15 -10.31
C ILE A 404 -1.98 -5.99 -11.81
N GLN A 405 -2.41 -6.98 -12.59
CA GLN A 405 -2.15 -7.03 -14.03
C GLN A 405 -2.70 -5.79 -14.76
N SER A 406 -3.89 -5.31 -14.40
CA SER A 406 -4.46 -4.13 -15.02
C SER A 406 -3.64 -2.86 -14.73
N VAL A 407 -3.14 -2.70 -13.49
CA VAL A 407 -2.26 -1.58 -13.10
C VAL A 407 -0.94 -1.64 -13.87
N LYS A 408 -0.31 -2.81 -13.91
CA LYS A 408 0.93 -3.02 -14.67
C LYS A 408 0.73 -2.72 -16.15
N SER A 409 -0.33 -3.25 -16.75
CA SER A 409 -0.65 -3.04 -18.17
C SER A 409 -0.92 -1.56 -18.46
N TYR A 410 -1.70 -0.88 -17.62
CA TYR A 410 -1.97 0.54 -17.76
C TYR A 410 -0.68 1.37 -17.76
N LEU A 411 0.16 1.21 -16.75
CA LEU A 411 1.41 1.96 -16.65
C LEU A 411 2.37 1.68 -17.83
N GLN A 412 2.49 0.43 -18.25
CA GLN A 412 3.29 0.05 -19.43
C GLN A 412 2.74 0.64 -20.71
N ASP A 413 1.42 0.60 -20.91
CA ASP A 413 0.77 1.09 -22.15
C ASP A 413 0.92 2.61 -22.31
N TYR A 414 1.01 3.33 -21.19
CA TYR A 414 1.21 4.79 -21.18
C TYR A 414 2.68 5.21 -20.96
N GLY A 415 3.62 4.30 -21.12
CA GLY A 415 5.05 4.59 -21.26
C GLY A 415 5.87 4.58 -19.98
N CYS A 416 5.31 4.07 -18.87
CA CYS A 416 6.04 3.95 -17.61
C CYS A 416 5.96 2.51 -17.06
N PRO A 417 6.82 1.59 -17.53
CA PRO A 417 6.79 0.20 -17.07
C PRO A 417 7.25 0.08 -15.60
N VAL A 418 6.45 -0.59 -14.81
CA VAL A 418 6.79 -0.95 -13.42
C VAL A 418 7.93 -1.97 -13.44
N ASP A 419 8.95 -1.74 -12.62
CA ASP A 419 9.97 -2.77 -12.36
C ASP A 419 9.35 -3.89 -11.51
N ILE A 420 9.30 -5.09 -12.06
CA ILE A 420 8.74 -6.27 -11.38
C ILE A 420 9.65 -6.80 -10.26
N ASN A 421 10.85 -6.24 -10.12
CA ASN A 421 11.81 -6.63 -9.09
C ASN A 421 11.82 -5.66 -7.88
N VAL A 422 11.01 -4.61 -7.95
CA VAL A 422 10.86 -3.60 -6.88
C VAL A 422 9.63 -3.82 -6.03
#